data_d7a3697f9d250a15dd6013c050f24aa1
#
_entry.id   d7a3697f9d250a15dd6013c050f24aa1
#
_cell.length_a   1.000
_cell.length_b   1.000
_cell.length_c   1.000
_cell.angle_alpha   90.00
_cell.angle_beta   90.00
_cell.angle_gamma   90.00
#
_symmetry.space_group_name_H-M   'P 1'
#
loop_
_entity.id
_entity.type
_entity.pdbx_description
1 polymer ?
#
loop_
_entity_poly.entity_id
_entity_poly.type
_entity_poly.pdbx_seq_one_letter_code
_entity_poly.pdbx_strand_id
1 'polypeptide(L)'
;NSGSSSSGSSSSTPANAPSANVGAGGAVSAAKISGDAKKAVSNAKNGKANVNVTNAKTVGTAALNNMAKAAAKEDVALTMTAKTTDKNGVVVASLKFDATKAAEAVAKAGTKEVKLGVELNTKNTKNVTSLFKKWFKNKNIAVVKMAQKGEFGFTVEAAVKVDLKNFNKNNLKFYSYDAATNTYKEIETKYTIDAKGLVHFNTTVGNYIIITDAPIASK
;
A
#
# COMPACT_ATOMS: atom_id res chain seq x y z
N ASN A 1 31.90 38.72 16.15
CA ASN A 1 30.56 38.22 15.94
C ASN A 1 30.51 37.48 14.62
N SER A 2 30.77 36.21 14.63
CA SER A 2 30.67 35.31 13.47
C SER A 2 29.45 34.44 13.64
N GLY A 3 28.42 34.75 12.86
CA GLY A 3 27.23 33.92 12.71
C GLY A 3 27.52 32.74 11.75
N SER A 4 27.53 31.57 12.30
CA SER A 4 27.63 30.34 11.50
C SER A 4 26.21 29.95 11.07
N SER A 5 25.88 30.12 9.79
CA SER A 5 24.67 29.62 9.18
C SER A 5 24.92 28.17 8.75
N SER A 6 24.38 27.22 9.47
CA SER A 6 24.31 25.83 9.05
C SER A 6 23.27 25.68 7.96
N SER A 7 23.70 25.59 6.73
CA SER A 7 22.86 25.16 5.61
C SER A 7 22.55 23.67 5.76
N GLY A 8 21.33 23.35 6.16
CA GLY A 8 20.82 21.99 6.12
C GLY A 8 20.71 21.52 4.69
N SER A 9 21.63 20.67 4.26
CA SER A 9 21.54 20.00 2.98
C SER A 9 20.43 18.96 3.06
N SER A 10 19.27 19.29 2.50
CA SER A 10 18.25 18.28 2.21
C SER A 10 18.77 17.41 1.08
N SER A 11 19.29 16.23 1.40
CA SER A 11 19.63 15.24 0.39
C SER A 11 18.34 14.73 -0.25
N SER A 12 18.00 15.26 -1.42
CA SER A 12 16.92 14.73 -2.24
C SER A 12 17.37 13.37 -2.79
N THR A 13 16.83 12.30 -2.22
CA THR A 13 17.00 10.95 -2.77
C THR A 13 16.40 10.92 -4.18
N PRO A 14 17.11 10.45 -5.20
CA PRO A 14 16.55 10.32 -6.55
C PRO A 14 15.24 9.54 -6.55
N ALA A 15 14.28 9.96 -7.37
CA ALA A 15 12.93 9.40 -7.44
C ALA A 15 12.88 7.88 -7.66
N ASN A 16 13.90 7.29 -8.26
CA ASN A 16 14.01 5.85 -8.53
C ASN A 16 15.07 5.14 -7.68
N ALA A 17 15.62 5.83 -6.68
CA ALA A 17 16.58 5.16 -5.80
C ALA A 17 15.83 4.14 -4.93
N PRO A 18 16.32 2.89 -4.82
CA PRO A 18 15.74 1.93 -3.91
C PRO A 18 15.83 2.47 -2.47
N SER A 19 14.80 2.20 -1.67
CA SER A 19 14.84 2.47 -0.23
C SER A 19 16.04 1.75 0.39
N ALA A 20 16.64 2.32 1.43
CA ALA A 20 17.72 1.69 2.19
C ALA A 20 17.35 0.28 2.71
N ASN A 21 16.07 -0.01 2.83
CA ASN A 21 15.50 -1.28 3.32
C ASN A 21 15.15 -2.26 2.20
N VAL A 22 15.38 -1.90 0.95
CA VAL A 22 15.04 -2.73 -0.21
C VAL A 22 16.31 -3.34 -0.78
N GLY A 23 16.32 -4.65 -0.89
CA GLY A 23 17.43 -5.41 -1.45
C GLY A 23 17.27 -5.68 -2.95
N ALA A 24 18.08 -6.59 -3.45
CA ALA A 24 18.02 -7.04 -4.84
C ALA A 24 16.63 -7.60 -5.18
N GLY A 25 16.16 -7.33 -6.42
CA GLY A 25 14.84 -7.78 -6.87
C GLY A 25 13.65 -7.03 -6.27
N GLY A 26 13.89 -5.96 -5.50
CA GLY A 26 12.84 -5.17 -4.87
C GLY A 26 12.26 -5.76 -3.59
N ALA A 27 12.86 -6.82 -3.06
CA ALA A 27 12.43 -7.42 -1.80
C ALA A 27 12.90 -6.59 -0.59
N VAL A 28 12.06 -6.47 0.42
CA VAL A 28 12.46 -5.85 1.69
C VAL A 28 13.62 -6.63 2.29
N SER A 29 14.72 -5.95 2.64
CA SER A 29 15.88 -6.58 3.27
C SER A 29 15.55 -7.00 4.70
N ALA A 30 15.56 -8.30 4.98
CA ALA A 30 15.28 -8.83 6.30
C ALA A 30 16.25 -8.31 7.36
N ALA A 31 17.54 -8.18 7.04
CA ALA A 31 18.54 -7.68 7.96
C ALA A 31 18.34 -6.19 8.30
N LYS A 32 18.12 -5.35 7.28
CA LYS A 32 17.94 -3.91 7.46
C LYS A 32 16.61 -3.60 8.14
N ILE A 33 15.53 -4.27 7.77
CA ILE A 33 14.23 -4.04 8.40
C ILE A 33 14.20 -4.51 9.85
N SER A 34 14.99 -5.51 10.21
CA SER A 34 15.14 -5.94 11.61
C SER A 34 15.70 -4.83 12.49
N GLY A 35 16.74 -4.13 12.02
CA GLY A 35 17.30 -2.97 12.73
C GLY A 35 16.31 -1.83 12.85
N ASP A 36 15.61 -1.51 11.76
CA ASP A 36 14.61 -0.44 11.75
C ASP A 36 13.41 -0.77 12.64
N ALA A 37 12.97 -2.03 12.66
CA ALA A 37 11.89 -2.48 13.52
C ALA A 37 12.25 -2.35 14.99
N LYS A 38 13.46 -2.76 15.39
CA LYS A 38 13.96 -2.62 16.76
C LYS A 38 14.00 -1.16 17.20
N LYS A 39 14.49 -0.29 16.32
CA LYS A 39 14.53 1.17 16.57
C LYS A 39 13.13 1.75 16.68
N ALA A 40 12.22 1.41 15.78
CA ALA A 40 10.84 1.87 15.80
C ALA A 40 10.13 1.44 17.09
N VAL A 41 10.28 0.18 17.48
CA VAL A 41 9.67 -0.38 18.68
C VAL A 41 10.23 0.27 19.94
N SER A 42 11.54 0.56 20.02
CA SER A 42 12.13 1.25 21.17
C SER A 42 11.63 2.70 21.31
N ASN A 43 11.16 3.31 20.23
CA ASN A 43 10.58 4.66 20.20
C ASN A 43 9.05 4.63 20.14
N ALA A 44 8.42 3.52 20.43
CA ALA A 44 6.97 3.36 20.35
C ALA A 44 6.24 4.36 21.25
N LYS A 45 5.11 4.86 20.74
CA LYS A 45 4.21 5.75 21.46
C LYS A 45 2.86 5.06 21.63
N ASN A 46 2.35 5.03 22.84
CA ASN A 46 1.06 4.38 23.14
C ASN A 46 0.98 2.92 22.66
N GLY A 47 2.09 2.19 22.78
CA GLY A 47 2.17 0.78 22.36
C GLY A 47 2.14 0.58 20.84
N LYS A 48 2.38 1.60 20.04
CA LYS A 48 2.34 1.55 18.58
C LYS A 48 3.63 2.08 17.95
N ALA A 49 4.08 1.41 16.89
CA ALA A 49 5.22 1.81 16.09
C ALA A 49 4.96 1.52 14.62
N ASN A 50 5.72 2.15 13.73
CA ASN A 50 5.63 1.93 12.30
C ASN A 50 7.02 1.96 11.66
N VAL A 51 7.23 1.10 10.67
CA VAL A 51 8.38 1.14 9.77
C VAL A 51 7.91 1.46 8.35
N ASN A 52 8.69 2.24 7.62
CA ASN A 52 8.40 2.60 6.23
C ASN A 52 9.38 1.91 5.29
N VAL A 53 8.88 1.45 4.16
CA VAL A 53 9.68 1.05 3.00
C VAL A 53 9.17 1.80 1.78
N THR A 54 10.05 2.10 0.83
CA THR A 54 9.69 2.85 -0.37
C THR A 54 10.09 2.06 -1.62
N ASN A 55 9.12 1.89 -2.53
CA ASN A 55 9.29 1.17 -3.79
C ASN A 55 9.75 -0.28 -3.65
N ALA A 56 9.46 -0.92 -2.52
CA ALA A 56 9.61 -2.36 -2.37
C ALA A 56 8.53 -3.09 -3.16
N LYS A 57 8.91 -4.18 -3.82
CA LYS A 57 7.97 -5.02 -4.58
C LYS A 57 7.36 -6.12 -3.73
N THR A 58 8.13 -6.65 -2.78
CA THR A 58 7.73 -7.78 -1.92
C THR A 58 8.29 -7.64 -0.52
N VAL A 59 7.62 -8.28 0.42
CA VAL A 59 8.14 -8.53 1.77
C VAL A 59 8.01 -10.02 2.06
N GLY A 60 9.14 -10.65 2.34
CA GLY A 60 9.21 -12.09 2.54
C GLY A 60 9.01 -12.52 4.00
N THR A 61 8.95 -13.82 4.20
CA THR A 61 8.75 -14.47 5.51
C THR A 61 9.80 -14.04 6.55
N ALA A 62 11.08 -14.01 6.16
CA ALA A 62 12.15 -13.65 7.08
C ALA A 62 12.01 -12.19 7.58
N ALA A 63 11.72 -11.25 6.69
CA ALA A 63 11.50 -9.86 7.06
C ALA A 63 10.27 -9.69 7.97
N LEU A 64 9.16 -10.33 7.62
CA LEU A 64 7.95 -10.31 8.44
C LEU A 64 8.16 -10.91 9.82
N ASN A 65 8.84 -12.04 9.92
CA ASN A 65 9.15 -12.67 11.19
C ASN A 65 10.10 -11.82 12.05
N ASN A 66 11.08 -11.15 11.45
CA ASN A 66 11.96 -10.24 12.17
C ASN A 66 11.19 -9.06 12.77
N MET A 67 10.26 -8.50 12.03
CA MET A 67 9.38 -7.43 12.52
C MET A 67 8.45 -7.93 13.63
N ALA A 68 7.84 -9.09 13.45
CA ALA A 68 6.96 -9.70 14.45
C ALA A 68 7.70 -10.01 15.77
N LYS A 69 8.93 -10.51 15.71
CA LYS A 69 9.77 -10.75 16.90
C LYS A 69 10.10 -9.45 17.63
N ALA A 70 10.47 -8.41 16.91
CA ALA A 70 10.75 -7.10 17.51
C ALA A 70 9.51 -6.54 18.23
N ALA A 71 8.35 -6.63 17.59
CA ALA A 71 7.08 -6.20 18.15
C ALA A 71 6.72 -6.99 19.43
N ALA A 72 6.83 -8.30 19.39
CA ALA A 72 6.49 -9.18 20.53
C ALA A 72 7.39 -8.96 21.74
N LYS A 73 8.67 -8.70 21.52
CA LYS A 73 9.66 -8.49 22.60
C LYS A 73 9.28 -7.32 23.51
N GLU A 74 8.74 -6.26 22.93
CA GLU A 74 8.38 -5.02 23.65
C GLU A 74 6.87 -4.84 23.80
N ASP A 75 6.07 -5.84 23.42
CA ASP A 75 4.61 -5.78 23.43
C ASP A 75 4.06 -4.52 22.70
N VAL A 76 4.56 -4.30 21.50
CA VAL A 76 4.21 -3.16 20.65
C VAL A 76 3.49 -3.65 19.40
N ALA A 77 2.44 -2.96 19.00
CA ALA A 77 1.81 -3.15 17.68
C ALA A 77 2.67 -2.46 16.62
N LEU A 78 3.34 -3.24 15.77
CA LEU A 78 4.19 -2.72 14.71
C LEU A 78 3.50 -2.83 13.37
N THR A 79 3.30 -1.69 12.70
CA THR A 79 2.83 -1.66 11.32
C THR A 79 4.00 -1.43 10.36
N MET A 80 3.84 -1.92 9.14
CA MET A 80 4.69 -1.57 8.00
C MET A 80 3.88 -0.75 7.02
N THR A 81 4.45 0.35 6.55
CA THR A 81 3.90 1.16 5.45
C THR A 81 4.81 1.03 4.24
N ALA A 82 4.30 0.39 3.19
CA ALA A 82 4.98 0.26 1.92
C ALA A 82 4.51 1.36 0.97
N LYS A 83 5.39 2.30 0.68
CA LYS A 83 5.10 3.48 -0.16
C LYS A 83 5.53 3.23 -1.59
N THR A 84 4.72 3.68 -2.54
CA THR A 84 5.06 3.74 -3.97
C THR A 84 5.14 5.20 -4.37
N THR A 85 6.22 5.57 -5.04
CA THR A 85 6.44 6.93 -5.54
C THR A 85 6.36 6.99 -7.06
N ASP A 86 6.04 8.17 -7.59
CA ASP A 86 6.15 8.47 -9.01
C ASP A 86 7.60 8.81 -9.39
N LYS A 87 7.83 9.17 -10.66
CA LYS A 87 9.14 9.57 -11.19
C LYS A 87 9.73 10.82 -10.50
N ASN A 88 8.91 11.61 -9.83
CA ASN A 88 9.32 12.81 -9.11
C ASN A 88 9.52 12.57 -7.59
N GLY A 89 9.41 11.31 -7.14
CA GLY A 89 9.52 10.95 -5.73
C GLY A 89 8.30 11.27 -4.88
N VAL A 90 7.18 11.65 -5.50
CA VAL A 90 5.92 11.93 -4.80
C VAL A 90 5.22 10.61 -4.50
N VAL A 91 4.78 10.42 -3.26
CA VAL A 91 4.03 9.23 -2.87
C VAL A 91 2.67 9.23 -3.57
N VAL A 92 2.40 8.21 -4.36
CA VAL A 92 1.15 8.04 -5.11
C VAL A 92 0.31 6.85 -4.60
N ALA A 93 0.91 5.98 -3.82
CA ALA A 93 0.21 4.88 -3.16
C ALA A 93 0.96 4.43 -1.91
N SER A 94 0.23 3.84 -0.98
CA SER A 94 0.82 3.13 0.15
C SER A 94 -0.07 1.98 0.58
N LEU A 95 0.55 0.94 1.13
CA LEU A 95 -0.10 -0.17 1.79
C LEU A 95 0.41 -0.23 3.23
N LYS A 96 -0.47 -0.13 4.20
CA LYS A 96 -0.14 -0.20 5.63
C LYS A 96 -0.84 -1.38 6.27
N PHE A 97 -0.10 -2.17 7.01
CA PHE A 97 -0.62 -3.38 7.66
C PHE A 97 0.18 -3.75 8.91
N ASP A 98 -0.44 -4.52 9.77
CA ASP A 98 0.19 -5.09 10.96
C ASP A 98 1.19 -6.19 10.56
N ALA A 99 2.45 -6.02 10.93
CA ALA A 99 3.52 -6.95 10.53
C ALA A 99 3.36 -8.35 11.13
N THR A 100 2.87 -8.44 12.35
CA THR A 100 2.62 -9.73 13.01
C THR A 100 1.50 -10.50 12.34
N LYS A 101 0.40 -9.83 12.04
CA LYS A 101 -0.73 -10.44 11.32
C LYS A 101 -0.34 -10.89 9.91
N ALA A 102 0.49 -10.11 9.22
CA ALA A 102 1.02 -10.49 7.92
C ALA A 102 1.94 -11.71 8.01
N ALA A 103 2.82 -11.78 9.01
CA ALA A 103 3.67 -12.95 9.25
C ALA A 103 2.85 -14.22 9.51
N GLU A 104 1.81 -14.13 10.34
CA GLU A 104 0.88 -15.23 10.63
C GLU A 104 0.13 -15.69 9.38
N ALA A 105 -0.35 -14.75 8.58
CA ALA A 105 -1.08 -15.05 7.35
C ALA A 105 -0.23 -15.75 6.30
N VAL A 106 1.01 -15.30 6.11
CA VAL A 106 1.97 -15.92 5.19
C VAL A 106 2.31 -17.35 5.64
N ALA A 107 2.53 -17.55 6.94
CA ALA A 107 2.78 -18.87 7.50
C ALA A 107 1.58 -19.81 7.31
N LYS A 108 0.37 -19.33 7.60
CA LYS A 108 -0.86 -20.11 7.46
C LYS A 108 -1.17 -20.49 5.99
N ALA A 109 -0.95 -19.56 5.07
CA ALA A 109 -1.17 -19.78 3.66
C ALA A 109 -0.07 -20.62 2.98
N GLY A 110 1.08 -20.81 3.64
CA GLY A 110 2.23 -21.49 3.05
C GLY A 110 2.88 -20.70 1.91
N THR A 111 2.63 -19.39 1.84
CA THR A 111 3.25 -18.50 0.86
C THR A 111 4.61 -18.02 1.36
N LYS A 112 5.43 -17.46 0.47
CA LYS A 112 6.79 -17.03 0.82
C LYS A 112 6.91 -15.50 0.99
N GLU A 113 5.92 -14.77 0.51
CA GLU A 113 5.98 -13.30 0.45
C GLU A 113 4.60 -12.67 0.30
N VAL A 114 4.53 -11.39 0.64
CA VAL A 114 3.42 -10.51 0.30
C VAL A 114 3.88 -9.58 -0.83
N LYS A 115 3.06 -9.39 -1.84
CA LYS A 115 3.33 -8.46 -2.94
C LYS A 115 2.84 -7.07 -2.58
N LEU A 116 3.71 -6.07 -2.73
CA LEU A 116 3.49 -4.70 -2.27
C LEU A 116 3.25 -3.71 -3.40
N GLY A 117 3.48 -4.10 -4.64
CA GLY A 117 3.36 -3.21 -5.78
C GLY A 117 1.93 -2.68 -5.99
N VAL A 118 1.83 -1.41 -6.37
CA VAL A 118 0.58 -0.76 -6.78
C VAL A 118 0.86 -0.01 -8.08
N GLU A 119 0.09 -0.32 -9.12
CA GLU A 119 0.16 0.36 -10.41
C GLU A 119 -0.98 1.36 -10.55
N LEU A 120 -0.63 2.57 -10.99
CA LEU A 120 -1.57 3.65 -11.29
C LEU A 120 -1.23 4.21 -12.67
N ASN A 121 -2.25 4.57 -13.44
CA ASN A 121 -2.09 5.21 -14.76
C ASN A 121 -1.25 4.39 -15.76
N THR A 122 -1.25 3.07 -15.62
CA THR A 122 -0.60 2.16 -16.55
C THR A 122 -1.55 1.73 -17.67
N LYS A 123 -1.01 1.09 -18.70
CA LYS A 123 -1.81 0.48 -19.77
C LYS A 123 -2.84 -0.50 -19.21
N ASN A 124 -2.45 -1.32 -18.24
CA ASN A 124 -3.33 -2.30 -17.61
C ASN A 124 -4.51 -1.61 -16.89
N THR A 125 -4.24 -0.60 -16.07
CA THR A 125 -5.29 0.13 -15.35
C THR A 125 -6.21 0.88 -16.31
N LYS A 126 -5.67 1.47 -17.37
CA LYS A 126 -6.45 2.18 -18.39
C LYS A 126 -7.36 1.23 -19.17
N ASN A 127 -6.90 0.02 -19.49
CA ASN A 127 -7.71 -1.00 -20.16
C ASN A 127 -8.89 -1.42 -19.28
N VAL A 128 -8.68 -1.64 -18.00
CA VAL A 128 -9.74 -2.00 -17.05
C VAL A 128 -10.70 -0.81 -16.84
N THR A 129 -10.19 0.41 -16.75
CA THR A 129 -11.03 1.61 -16.70
C THR A 129 -11.98 1.67 -17.90
N SER A 130 -11.46 1.47 -19.10
CA SER A 130 -12.26 1.50 -20.34
C SER A 130 -13.31 0.39 -20.34
N LEU A 131 -12.96 -0.80 -19.86
CA LEU A 131 -13.87 -1.95 -19.76
C LEU A 131 -15.04 -1.65 -18.82
N PHE A 132 -14.75 -1.11 -17.62
CA PHE A 132 -15.79 -0.75 -16.66
C PHE A 132 -16.67 0.40 -17.14
N LYS A 133 -16.09 1.41 -17.81
CA LYS A 133 -16.88 2.50 -18.44
C LYS A 133 -17.82 1.99 -19.53
N LYS A 134 -17.39 0.99 -20.28
CA LYS A 134 -18.22 0.34 -21.30
C LYS A 134 -19.37 -0.46 -20.68
N TRP A 135 -19.09 -1.21 -19.60
CA TRP A 135 -20.11 -2.01 -18.93
C TRP A 135 -21.10 -1.16 -18.13
N PHE A 136 -20.61 -0.09 -17.51
CA PHE A 136 -21.39 0.77 -16.62
C PHE A 136 -21.38 2.21 -17.13
N LYS A 137 -22.13 2.45 -18.21
CA LYS A 137 -22.25 3.75 -18.86
C LYS A 137 -22.62 4.83 -17.84
N ASN A 138 -22.05 6.02 -18.00
CA ASN A 138 -22.27 7.20 -17.14
C ASN A 138 -21.77 7.03 -15.69
N LYS A 139 -20.92 6.06 -15.41
CA LYS A 139 -20.26 5.92 -14.10
C LYS A 139 -18.88 6.56 -14.13
N ASN A 140 -18.53 7.21 -13.04
CA ASN A 140 -17.16 7.63 -12.79
C ASN A 140 -16.35 6.44 -12.29
N ILE A 141 -15.29 6.11 -12.98
CA ILE A 141 -14.47 4.91 -12.73
C ILE A 141 -13.00 5.32 -12.61
N ALA A 142 -12.38 4.96 -11.51
CA ALA A 142 -10.93 5.01 -11.32
C ALA A 142 -10.43 3.62 -10.96
N VAL A 143 -9.28 3.23 -11.49
CA VAL A 143 -8.74 1.89 -11.34
C VAL A 143 -7.29 1.96 -10.90
N VAL A 144 -6.94 1.18 -9.89
CA VAL A 144 -5.56 0.87 -9.52
C VAL A 144 -5.35 -0.64 -9.57
N LYS A 145 -4.13 -1.08 -9.81
CA LYS A 145 -3.79 -2.51 -9.83
C LYS A 145 -2.86 -2.84 -8.68
N MET A 146 -3.27 -3.75 -7.82
CA MET A 146 -2.39 -4.30 -6.80
C MET A 146 -1.65 -5.53 -7.37
N ALA A 147 -0.36 -5.63 -7.07
CA ALA A 147 0.44 -6.80 -7.48
C ALA A 147 -0.04 -8.08 -6.76
N GLN A 148 -0.56 -7.95 -5.54
CA GLN A 148 -1.16 -9.07 -4.83
C GLN A 148 -2.40 -9.56 -5.57
N LYS A 149 -2.41 -10.84 -5.93
CA LYS A 149 -3.56 -11.51 -6.51
C LYS A 149 -4.36 -12.21 -5.42
N GLY A 150 -5.67 -11.94 -5.35
CA GLY A 150 -6.55 -12.53 -4.35
C GLY A 150 -6.35 -11.96 -2.94
N GLU A 151 -6.64 -12.78 -1.96
CA GLU A 151 -6.63 -12.38 -0.55
C GLU A 151 -5.21 -12.11 -0.03
N PHE A 152 -5.08 -11.08 0.80
CA PHE A 152 -3.87 -10.86 1.61
C PHE A 152 -3.83 -11.82 2.82
N GLY A 153 -4.98 -12.16 3.38
CA GLY A 153 -5.10 -12.90 4.64
C GLY A 153 -5.08 -12.01 5.89
N PHE A 154 -4.99 -10.70 5.70
CA PHE A 154 -5.01 -9.67 6.74
C PHE A 154 -5.55 -8.38 6.16
N THR A 155 -5.92 -7.44 7.02
CA THR A 155 -6.42 -6.14 6.58
C THR A 155 -5.27 -5.21 6.19
N VAL A 156 -5.39 -4.61 5.01
CA VAL A 156 -4.47 -3.60 4.50
C VAL A 156 -5.21 -2.26 4.43
N GLU A 157 -4.62 -1.21 5.02
CA GLU A 157 -5.03 0.17 4.77
C GLU A 157 -4.29 0.65 3.52
N ALA A 158 -5.01 0.78 2.42
CA ALA A 158 -4.49 1.29 1.17
C ALA A 158 -4.73 2.79 1.06
N ALA A 159 -3.79 3.51 0.49
CA ALA A 159 -3.94 4.90 0.11
C ALA A 159 -3.50 5.05 -1.33
N VAL A 160 -4.34 5.63 -2.19
CA VAL A 160 -4.05 5.72 -3.62
C VAL A 160 -4.42 7.10 -4.16
N LYS A 161 -3.57 7.64 -5.01
CA LYS A 161 -3.82 8.93 -5.68
C LYS A 161 -4.53 8.66 -7.01
N VAL A 162 -5.82 8.98 -7.05
CA VAL A 162 -6.65 8.85 -8.24
C VAL A 162 -7.32 10.18 -8.55
N ASP A 163 -7.58 10.42 -9.84
CA ASP A 163 -8.29 11.62 -10.26
C ASP A 163 -9.80 11.47 -9.98
N LEU A 164 -10.29 12.25 -9.03
CA LEU A 164 -11.69 12.27 -8.62
C LEU A 164 -12.44 13.52 -9.08
N LYS A 165 -11.94 14.20 -10.11
CA LYS A 165 -12.46 15.50 -10.54
C LYS A 165 -13.97 15.50 -10.75
N ASN A 166 -14.63 14.61 -11.26
CA ASN A 166 -16.07 14.59 -11.50
C ASN A 166 -16.84 13.64 -10.59
N PHE A 167 -16.15 13.09 -9.57
CA PHE A 167 -16.76 12.14 -8.65
C PHE A 167 -17.53 12.84 -7.54
N ASN A 168 -18.64 12.23 -7.11
CA ASN A 168 -19.24 12.55 -5.83
C ASN A 168 -18.39 11.93 -4.71
N LYS A 169 -17.50 12.75 -4.13
CA LYS A 169 -16.52 12.31 -3.12
C LYS A 169 -17.15 11.84 -1.81
N ASN A 170 -18.41 12.21 -1.56
CA ASN A 170 -19.13 11.78 -0.36
C ASN A 170 -19.75 10.39 -0.49
N ASN A 171 -19.68 9.78 -1.65
CA ASN A 171 -20.37 8.52 -1.94
C ASN A 171 -19.49 7.55 -2.76
N LEU A 172 -18.23 7.40 -2.38
CA LEU A 172 -17.34 6.46 -3.05
C LEU A 172 -17.67 5.01 -2.69
N LYS A 173 -17.58 4.15 -3.69
CA LYS A 173 -17.72 2.70 -3.58
C LYS A 173 -16.45 2.03 -4.13
N PHE A 174 -16.11 0.90 -3.55
CA PHE A 174 -14.88 0.16 -3.84
C PHE A 174 -15.22 -1.27 -4.22
N TYR A 175 -14.55 -1.77 -5.27
CA TYR A 175 -14.73 -3.13 -5.75
C TYR A 175 -13.37 -3.74 -6.03
N SER A 176 -13.23 -5.04 -5.77
CA SER A 176 -12.09 -5.83 -6.25
C SER A 176 -12.51 -6.54 -7.54
N TYR A 177 -11.69 -6.42 -8.58
CA TYR A 177 -11.90 -7.05 -9.87
C TYR A 177 -10.79 -8.03 -10.19
N ASP A 178 -11.17 -9.28 -10.43
CA ASP A 178 -10.28 -10.34 -10.89
C ASP A 178 -10.42 -10.49 -12.41
N ALA A 179 -9.40 -10.03 -13.14
CA ALA A 179 -9.40 -10.10 -14.61
C ALA A 179 -9.29 -11.53 -15.14
N ALA A 180 -8.70 -12.46 -14.38
CA ALA A 180 -8.57 -13.85 -14.80
C ALA A 180 -9.92 -14.58 -14.84
N THR A 181 -10.80 -14.29 -13.90
CA THR A 181 -12.14 -14.88 -13.80
C THR A 181 -13.25 -13.94 -14.29
N ASN A 182 -12.90 -12.70 -14.62
CA ASN A 182 -13.85 -11.65 -15.02
C ASN A 182 -14.98 -11.46 -14.00
N THR A 183 -14.62 -11.46 -12.73
CA THR A 183 -15.54 -11.29 -11.61
C THR A 183 -15.17 -10.08 -10.77
N TYR A 184 -16.16 -9.41 -10.21
CA TYR A 184 -15.94 -8.31 -9.28
C TYR A 184 -16.83 -8.45 -8.05
N LYS A 185 -16.33 -7.93 -6.92
CA LYS A 185 -17.00 -7.98 -5.62
C LYS A 185 -16.81 -6.66 -4.89
N GLU A 186 -17.87 -6.16 -4.26
CA GLU A 186 -17.78 -4.96 -3.44
C GLU A 186 -16.86 -5.18 -2.23
N ILE A 187 -16.03 -4.17 -1.96
CA ILE A 187 -15.25 -4.06 -0.74
C ILE A 187 -15.98 -3.10 0.17
N GLU A 188 -16.55 -3.61 1.24
CA GLU A 188 -17.18 -2.77 2.26
C GLU A 188 -16.08 -2.13 3.11
N THR A 189 -15.99 -0.81 3.05
CA THR A 189 -14.96 -0.05 3.77
C THR A 189 -15.42 1.36 4.05
N LYS A 190 -14.95 1.92 5.14
CA LYS A 190 -14.90 3.36 5.35
C LYS A 190 -13.74 3.93 4.54
N TYR A 191 -13.83 5.20 4.18
CA TYR A 191 -12.75 5.86 3.44
C TYR A 191 -12.60 7.31 3.88
N THR A 192 -11.44 7.85 3.63
CA THR A 192 -11.12 9.28 3.76
C THR A 192 -10.31 9.73 2.55
N ILE A 193 -10.33 11.02 2.28
CA ILE A 193 -9.47 11.63 1.26
C ILE A 193 -8.58 12.62 1.99
N ASP A 194 -7.25 12.44 1.92
CA ASP A 194 -6.32 13.31 2.61
C ASP A 194 -6.05 14.63 1.86
N ALA A 195 -5.30 15.52 2.48
CA ALA A 195 -4.95 16.83 1.90
C ALA A 195 -4.13 16.73 0.61
N LYS A 196 -3.46 15.61 0.38
CA LYS A 196 -2.66 15.34 -0.82
C LYS A 196 -3.47 14.65 -1.93
N GLY A 197 -4.75 14.38 -1.69
CA GLY A 197 -5.64 13.75 -2.64
C GLY A 197 -5.56 12.23 -2.66
N LEU A 198 -4.94 11.58 -1.68
CA LEU A 198 -4.94 10.14 -1.58
C LEU A 198 -6.23 9.65 -0.92
N VAL A 199 -6.84 8.65 -1.52
CA VAL A 199 -8.03 7.97 -0.97
C VAL A 199 -7.55 6.82 -0.10
N HIS A 200 -7.89 6.89 1.19
CA HIS A 200 -7.58 5.85 2.17
C HIS A 200 -8.78 4.93 2.35
N PHE A 201 -8.55 3.65 2.23
CA PHE A 201 -9.59 2.63 2.44
C PHE A 201 -8.96 1.33 2.95
N ASN A 202 -9.78 0.44 3.52
CA ASN A 202 -9.33 -0.86 3.99
C ASN A 202 -9.75 -1.95 3.01
N THR A 203 -8.87 -2.90 2.80
CA THR A 203 -9.15 -4.09 1.99
C THR A 203 -8.44 -5.31 2.55
N THR A 204 -9.02 -6.48 2.33
CA THR A 204 -8.38 -7.78 2.59
C THR A 204 -7.96 -8.47 1.31
N VAL A 205 -8.29 -7.90 0.16
CA VAL A 205 -8.08 -8.49 -1.16
C VAL A 205 -7.35 -7.52 -2.09
N GLY A 206 -6.46 -8.06 -2.92
CA GLY A 206 -5.76 -7.32 -3.96
C GLY A 206 -6.51 -7.28 -5.28
N ASN A 207 -5.85 -7.66 -6.37
CA ASN A 207 -6.32 -7.55 -7.76
C ASN A 207 -6.46 -6.10 -8.23
N TYR A 208 -7.35 -5.83 -9.17
CA TYR A 208 -7.70 -4.46 -9.54
C TYR A 208 -8.69 -3.90 -8.53
N ILE A 209 -8.43 -2.70 -8.06
CA ILE A 209 -9.36 -1.97 -7.21
C ILE A 209 -10.08 -0.95 -8.08
N ILE A 210 -11.40 -1.05 -8.10
CA ILE A 210 -12.29 -0.14 -8.83
C ILE A 210 -12.89 0.82 -7.84
N ILE A 211 -12.70 2.12 -8.07
CA ILE A 211 -13.28 3.19 -7.26
C ILE A 211 -14.33 3.90 -8.13
N THR A 212 -15.54 4.02 -7.62
CA THR A 212 -16.66 4.67 -8.30
C THR A 212 -17.50 5.46 -7.30
N ASP A 213 -18.38 6.31 -7.77
CA ASP A 213 -19.30 7.09 -6.94
C ASP A 213 -20.76 6.66 -7.07
N ALA A 214 -21.00 5.52 -7.69
CA ALA A 214 -22.32 4.92 -7.78
C ALA A 214 -22.18 3.39 -7.71
N PRO A 215 -23.15 2.68 -7.12
CA PRO A 215 -23.12 1.23 -7.04
C PRO A 215 -23.01 0.59 -8.43
N ILE A 216 -22.18 -0.44 -8.53
CA ILE A 216 -22.10 -1.33 -9.68
C ILE A 216 -22.94 -2.56 -9.35
N ALA A 217 -23.90 -2.90 -10.20
CA ALA A 217 -24.71 -4.09 -9.99
C ALA A 217 -23.83 -5.34 -10.05
N SER A 218 -23.96 -6.22 -9.06
CA SER A 218 -23.30 -7.52 -9.08
C SER A 218 -23.82 -8.34 -10.25
N LYS A 219 -22.91 -8.98 -10.98
CA LYS A 219 -23.29 -9.98 -11.97
C LYS A 219 -23.58 -11.31 -11.28
#